data_c75262b8da207e4ebc59e7877c08691d
#
_entry.id   c75262b8da207e4ebc59e7877c08691d
#
_cell.length_a   1.000
_cell.length_b   1.000
_cell.length_c   1.000
_cell.angle_alpha   90.00
_cell.angle_beta   90.00
_cell.angle_gamma   90.00
#
_symmetry.space_group_name_H-M   'P 1'
#
loop_
_entity.id
_entity.type
_entity.pdbx_description
1 polymer ?
#
loop_
_entity_poly.entity_id
_entity_poly.type
_entity_poly.pdbx_seq_one_letter_code
_entity_poly.pdbx_strand_id
1 'polypeptide(L)'
;MVRSKGFIWLYAVCSGVIRGAVRDTTRFPNCFNSLLPLSLKMYFDIHTHHLSACPSEAIYNADSKYMPTPDEAIYISVGIHPWHLTDEDYPVRLQWVESMLQNDKRIIALGEAGLDKCCDAPFALQEEAFRKVISLSEHYCRPLIIHAVKAYNELIALKKEVHPSQPWIIHGFRGKKELAQSLVNQGFYLSFGEHYHADALRYMPAGTFLLETDESLASIRSLYGRAAEIRGISPESLAREVSQTVNSLFFNR
;
A
#
# COMPACT_ATOMS: atom_id res chain seq x y z
N MET A 1 25.73 -25.59 -35.72
CA MET A 1 26.09 -24.55 -34.73
C MET A 1 24.79 -23.99 -34.17
N VAL A 2 24.36 -24.47 -33.05
CA VAL A 2 23.14 -24.04 -32.37
C VAL A 2 23.58 -23.01 -31.33
N ARG A 3 23.12 -21.77 -31.45
CA ARG A 3 23.34 -20.73 -30.43
C ARG A 3 22.47 -21.03 -29.22
N SER A 4 23.12 -21.29 -28.09
CA SER A 4 22.50 -21.47 -26.78
C SER A 4 21.86 -20.19 -26.30
N LYS A 5 20.55 -20.24 -26.02
CA LYS A 5 19.85 -19.21 -25.24
C LYS A 5 20.38 -19.28 -23.82
N GLY A 6 20.89 -18.15 -23.32
CA GLY A 6 21.42 -18.04 -21.96
C GLY A 6 20.30 -18.21 -20.92
N PHE A 7 20.41 -19.27 -20.13
CA PHE A 7 19.58 -19.47 -18.95
C PHE A 7 20.37 -19.01 -17.74
N ILE A 8 19.78 -18.14 -16.95
CA ILE A 8 20.34 -17.77 -15.64
C ILE A 8 19.66 -18.64 -14.58
N TRP A 9 20.45 -19.49 -13.90
CA TRP A 9 19.98 -20.29 -12.78
C TRP A 9 20.19 -19.53 -11.49
N LEU A 10 19.12 -19.35 -10.73
CA LEU A 10 19.19 -18.87 -9.34
C LEU A 10 19.01 -20.08 -8.41
N TYR A 11 20.00 -20.36 -7.57
CA TYR A 11 19.90 -21.39 -6.55
C TYR A 11 19.48 -20.76 -5.24
N ALA A 12 18.32 -21.17 -4.73
CA ALA A 12 17.95 -20.94 -3.35
C ALA A 12 18.17 -22.25 -2.58
N VAL A 13 19.11 -22.27 -1.66
CA VAL A 13 19.38 -23.41 -0.78
C VAL A 13 18.63 -23.21 0.51
N CYS A 14 17.49 -23.87 0.66
CA CYS A 14 16.91 -24.19 1.96
C CYS A 14 16.26 -25.58 1.86
N SER A 15 16.77 -26.53 2.65
CA SER A 15 16.21 -27.87 2.94
C SER A 15 15.77 -28.71 1.73
N GLY A 16 16.70 -29.29 1.02
CA GLY A 16 16.55 -30.65 0.46
C GLY A 16 15.66 -30.86 -0.76
N VAL A 17 15.07 -29.83 -1.40
CA VAL A 17 14.31 -30.02 -2.66
C VAL A 17 14.61 -28.85 -3.62
N ILE A 18 15.31 -29.15 -4.71
CA ILE A 18 15.56 -28.21 -5.79
C ILE A 18 14.34 -28.21 -6.72
N ARG A 19 13.54 -27.16 -6.72
CA ARG A 19 12.55 -26.89 -7.78
C ARG A 19 13.01 -25.64 -8.53
N GLY A 20 13.47 -25.82 -9.77
CA GLY A 20 13.79 -24.71 -10.67
C GLY A 20 12.49 -24.16 -11.28
N ALA A 21 12.16 -22.92 -11.02
CA ALA A 21 11.13 -22.19 -11.72
C ALA A 21 11.77 -21.41 -12.88
N VAL A 22 11.41 -21.73 -14.11
CA VAL A 22 11.77 -20.93 -15.30
C VAL A 22 10.78 -19.77 -15.37
N ARG A 23 11.22 -18.54 -15.15
CA ARG A 23 10.41 -17.33 -15.40
C ARG A 23 10.57 -16.89 -16.84
N ASP A 24 9.46 -16.72 -17.54
CA ASP A 24 9.42 -16.13 -18.88
C ASP A 24 9.63 -14.61 -18.76
N THR A 25 10.83 -14.15 -19.12
CA THR A 25 11.22 -12.72 -19.08
C THR A 25 10.71 -11.92 -20.30
N THR A 26 10.02 -12.56 -21.25
CA THR A 26 9.52 -11.88 -22.46
C THR A 26 8.22 -11.12 -22.22
N ARG A 27 7.49 -11.44 -21.13
CA ARG A 27 6.18 -10.88 -20.81
C ARG A 27 6.24 -9.48 -20.19
N PHE A 28 7.39 -9.11 -19.57
CA PHE A 28 7.59 -7.80 -18.91
C PHE A 28 9.00 -7.26 -19.18
N PRO A 29 9.27 -6.70 -20.37
CA PRO A 29 10.63 -6.30 -20.77
C PRO A 29 11.24 -5.18 -19.90
N ASN A 30 10.45 -4.47 -19.12
CA ASN A 30 10.91 -3.37 -18.25
C ASN A 30 11.08 -3.75 -16.77
N CYS A 31 10.82 -5.01 -16.39
CA CYS A 31 10.91 -5.47 -15.01
C CYS A 31 12.28 -6.03 -14.61
N PHE A 32 13.37 -5.56 -15.22
CA PHE A 32 14.74 -5.94 -14.81
C PHE A 32 15.08 -5.55 -13.36
N ASN A 33 14.22 -4.76 -12.69
CA ASN A 33 14.42 -4.30 -11.32
C ASN A 33 14.02 -5.31 -10.23
N SER A 34 13.50 -6.50 -10.56
CA SER A 34 13.06 -7.48 -9.55
C SER A 34 14.18 -8.06 -8.66
N LEU A 35 15.45 -7.90 -9.09
CA LEU A 35 16.64 -8.34 -8.35
C LEU A 35 17.43 -7.18 -7.71
N LEU A 36 17.02 -5.93 -7.92
CA LEU A 36 17.68 -4.80 -7.32
C LEU A 36 17.25 -4.67 -5.86
N PRO A 37 18.18 -4.29 -4.93
CA PRO A 37 17.78 -3.90 -3.59
C PRO A 37 16.71 -2.81 -3.66
N LEU A 38 15.77 -2.79 -2.72
CA LEU A 38 14.67 -1.81 -2.69
C LEU A 38 15.15 -0.36 -2.80
N SER A 39 16.38 -0.07 -2.36
CA SER A 39 17.04 1.23 -2.51
C SER A 39 17.18 1.73 -3.96
N LEU A 40 16.93 0.86 -4.94
CA LEU A 40 16.99 1.18 -6.38
C LEU A 40 15.60 1.20 -7.06
N LYS A 41 14.52 0.88 -6.32
CA LYS A 41 13.14 0.99 -6.83
C LYS A 41 12.70 2.44 -6.73
N MET A 42 12.70 3.15 -7.87
CA MET A 42 12.54 4.59 -7.88
C MET A 42 11.09 5.08 -7.81
N TYR A 43 10.12 4.29 -8.29
CA TYR A 43 8.73 4.73 -8.38
C TYR A 43 7.82 3.67 -7.76
N PHE A 44 7.53 3.80 -6.48
CA PHE A 44 6.74 2.80 -5.74
C PHE A 44 5.31 3.29 -5.56
N ASP A 45 4.34 2.44 -5.91
CA ASP A 45 2.91 2.63 -5.75
C ASP A 45 2.45 1.93 -4.48
N ILE A 46 2.06 2.69 -3.46
CA ILE A 46 1.76 2.07 -2.15
C ILE A 46 0.35 1.48 -2.06
N HIS A 47 -0.51 1.77 -3.02
CA HIS A 47 -1.90 1.30 -3.04
C HIS A 47 -2.47 1.33 -4.45
N THR A 48 -2.84 0.17 -4.97
CA THR A 48 -3.48 0.05 -6.28
C THR A 48 -4.47 -1.12 -6.33
N HIS A 49 -5.60 -0.92 -7.02
CA HIS A 49 -6.57 -1.98 -7.32
C HIS A 49 -6.28 -2.69 -8.63
N HIS A 50 -5.28 -2.23 -9.38
CA HIS A 50 -4.89 -2.82 -10.65
C HIS A 50 -3.55 -3.55 -10.53
N LEU A 51 -3.43 -4.70 -11.23
CA LEU A 51 -2.16 -5.39 -11.29
C LEU A 51 -1.14 -4.51 -12.04
N SER A 52 -0.10 -4.10 -11.34
CA SER A 52 0.96 -3.27 -11.91
C SER A 52 1.74 -4.03 -12.99
N ALA A 53 2.12 -3.33 -14.07
CA ALA A 53 3.06 -3.85 -15.07
C ALA A 53 4.43 -4.20 -14.45
N CYS A 54 4.78 -3.58 -13.31
CA CYS A 54 5.94 -3.89 -12.48
C CYS A 54 5.48 -4.28 -11.06
N PRO A 55 5.02 -5.54 -10.82
CA PRO A 55 4.44 -5.94 -9.53
C PRO A 55 5.38 -5.77 -8.33
N SER A 56 6.69 -5.70 -8.54
CA SER A 56 7.68 -5.42 -7.50
C SER A 56 7.77 -3.95 -7.08
N GLU A 57 7.07 -3.06 -7.79
CA GLU A 57 7.03 -1.61 -7.52
C GLU A 57 5.63 -1.16 -7.05
N ALA A 58 4.76 -2.09 -6.65
CA ALA A 58 3.40 -1.77 -6.21
C ALA A 58 2.92 -2.69 -5.09
N ILE A 59 2.04 -2.16 -4.23
CA ILE A 59 1.23 -2.93 -3.27
C ILE A 59 -0.16 -3.08 -3.88
N TYR A 60 -0.51 -4.30 -4.27
CA TYR A 60 -1.84 -4.64 -4.75
C TYR A 60 -2.81 -4.75 -3.57
N ASN A 61 -3.93 -4.03 -3.63
CA ASN A 61 -4.98 -4.13 -2.63
C ASN A 61 -5.88 -5.33 -2.92
N ALA A 62 -5.81 -6.35 -2.07
CA ALA A 62 -6.68 -7.51 -2.15
C ALA A 62 -7.92 -7.31 -1.29
N ASP A 63 -9.10 -7.45 -1.89
CA ASP A 63 -10.38 -7.38 -1.20
C ASP A 63 -11.06 -8.76 -1.20
N SER A 64 -11.62 -9.14 -0.07
CA SER A 64 -12.37 -10.39 0.11
C SER A 64 -13.57 -10.53 -0.85
N LYS A 65 -14.07 -9.42 -1.40
CA LYS A 65 -15.17 -9.41 -2.37
C LYS A 65 -14.73 -9.88 -3.77
N TYR A 66 -13.45 -9.70 -4.13
CA TYR A 66 -12.94 -9.88 -5.49
C TYR A 66 -11.91 -11.01 -5.59
N MET A 67 -11.98 -12.01 -4.73
CA MET A 67 -11.10 -13.18 -4.78
C MET A 67 -11.19 -13.95 -6.10
N PRO A 68 -10.10 -14.60 -6.56
CA PRO A 68 -8.81 -14.80 -5.92
C PRO A 68 -7.83 -13.65 -6.14
N THR A 69 -6.86 -13.50 -5.21
CA THR A 69 -5.74 -12.57 -5.34
C THR A 69 -4.85 -12.98 -6.51
N PRO A 70 -4.43 -12.06 -7.39
CA PRO A 70 -3.56 -12.40 -8.52
C PRO A 70 -2.23 -13.01 -8.07
N ASP A 71 -1.82 -14.11 -8.73
CA ASP A 71 -0.55 -14.77 -8.44
C ASP A 71 0.67 -13.89 -8.79
N GLU A 72 0.50 -12.98 -9.75
CA GLU A 72 1.54 -12.06 -10.19
C GLU A 72 1.84 -10.93 -9.18
N ALA A 73 0.94 -10.62 -8.26
CA ALA A 73 1.17 -9.62 -7.22
C ALA A 73 2.29 -10.07 -6.29
N ILE A 74 3.32 -9.22 -6.10
CA ILE A 74 4.49 -9.51 -5.24
C ILE A 74 4.27 -8.98 -3.83
N TYR A 75 3.68 -7.80 -3.71
CA TYR A 75 3.31 -7.18 -2.43
C TYR A 75 1.82 -6.94 -2.40
N ILE A 76 1.20 -7.26 -1.27
CA ILE A 76 -0.25 -7.24 -1.10
C ILE A 76 -0.59 -6.53 0.21
N SER A 77 -1.66 -5.74 0.18
CA SER A 77 -2.40 -5.33 1.38
C SER A 77 -3.74 -6.08 1.44
N VAL A 78 -4.19 -6.38 2.67
CA VAL A 78 -5.49 -7.03 2.93
C VAL A 78 -6.23 -6.29 4.03
N GLY A 79 -7.52 -6.06 3.85
CA GLY A 79 -8.33 -5.33 4.83
C GLY A 79 -9.82 -5.58 4.67
N ILE A 80 -10.59 -4.81 5.43
CA ILE A 80 -12.05 -4.79 5.36
C ILE A 80 -12.48 -3.37 5.01
N HIS A 81 -12.80 -3.16 3.74
CA HIS A 81 -13.23 -1.85 3.24
C HIS A 81 -14.62 -1.51 3.78
N PRO A 82 -14.86 -0.28 4.29
CA PRO A 82 -16.14 0.10 4.86
C PRO A 82 -17.33 -0.01 3.89
N TRP A 83 -17.13 0.16 2.59
CA TRP A 83 -18.21 0.04 1.59
C TRP A 83 -18.77 -1.38 1.45
N HIS A 84 -18.00 -2.38 1.85
CA HIS A 84 -18.37 -3.79 1.71
C HIS A 84 -18.77 -4.44 3.03
N LEU A 85 -19.03 -3.61 4.04
CA LEU A 85 -19.26 -4.08 5.39
C LEU A 85 -20.76 -4.20 5.69
N THR A 86 -21.19 -5.42 6.02
CA THR A 86 -22.52 -5.72 6.59
C THR A 86 -22.36 -6.59 7.82
N ASP A 87 -23.34 -6.61 8.72
CA ASP A 87 -23.31 -7.47 9.90
C ASP A 87 -23.16 -8.96 9.53
N GLU A 88 -23.75 -9.37 8.40
CA GLU A 88 -23.72 -10.77 7.94
C GLU A 88 -22.34 -11.14 7.38
N ASP A 89 -21.72 -10.26 6.61
CA ASP A 89 -20.45 -10.52 5.92
C ASP A 89 -19.23 -10.29 6.81
N TYR A 90 -19.33 -9.44 7.81
CA TYR A 90 -18.18 -9.01 8.62
C TYR A 90 -17.38 -10.17 9.22
N PRO A 91 -18.01 -11.20 9.87
CA PRO A 91 -17.25 -12.32 10.43
C PRO A 91 -16.45 -13.11 9.39
N VAL A 92 -17.03 -13.30 8.19
CA VAL A 92 -16.39 -14.03 7.09
C VAL A 92 -15.21 -13.24 6.53
N ARG A 93 -15.38 -11.92 6.38
CA ARG A 93 -14.31 -11.04 5.91
C ARG A 93 -13.15 -10.97 6.89
N LEU A 94 -13.43 -10.89 8.19
CA LEU A 94 -12.42 -10.91 9.23
C LEU A 94 -11.63 -12.22 9.19
N GLN A 95 -12.30 -13.36 9.11
CA GLN A 95 -11.67 -14.67 9.00
C GLN A 95 -10.79 -14.78 7.75
N TRP A 96 -11.23 -14.20 6.62
CA TRP A 96 -10.44 -14.18 5.40
C TRP A 96 -9.16 -13.35 5.58
N VAL A 97 -9.23 -12.15 6.16
CA VAL A 97 -8.06 -11.32 6.45
C VAL A 97 -7.06 -12.07 7.34
N GLU A 98 -7.53 -12.71 8.41
CA GLU A 98 -6.69 -13.51 9.30
C GLU A 98 -6.03 -14.69 8.57
N SER A 99 -6.79 -15.40 7.73
CA SER A 99 -6.26 -16.49 6.92
C SER A 99 -5.19 -16.02 5.94
N MET A 100 -5.40 -14.87 5.28
CA MET A 100 -4.41 -14.29 4.38
C MET A 100 -3.12 -13.95 5.13
N LEU A 101 -3.21 -13.28 6.28
CA LEU A 101 -2.05 -12.93 7.11
C LEU A 101 -1.25 -14.15 7.59
N GLN A 102 -1.93 -15.27 7.84
CA GLN A 102 -1.28 -16.51 8.27
C GLN A 102 -0.61 -17.28 7.13
N ASN A 103 -1.19 -17.25 5.94
CA ASN A 103 -0.82 -18.18 4.86
C ASN A 103 -0.12 -17.52 3.67
N ASP A 104 -0.22 -16.20 3.47
CA ASP A 104 0.38 -15.51 2.33
C ASP A 104 1.50 -14.55 2.77
N LYS A 105 2.73 -14.92 2.48
CA LYS A 105 3.93 -14.13 2.82
C LYS A 105 4.07 -12.82 2.01
N ARG A 106 3.25 -12.64 0.97
CA ARG A 106 3.23 -11.41 0.17
C ARG A 106 2.54 -10.25 0.90
N ILE A 107 1.81 -10.54 2.00
CA ILE A 107 1.12 -9.52 2.78
C ILE A 107 2.14 -8.68 3.54
N ILE A 108 2.27 -7.40 3.14
CA ILE A 108 3.19 -6.45 3.76
C ILE A 108 2.50 -5.29 4.46
N ALA A 109 1.19 -5.14 4.28
CA ALA A 109 0.36 -4.11 4.92
C ALA A 109 -1.04 -4.66 5.22
N LEU A 110 -1.72 -4.08 6.21
CA LEU A 110 -3.16 -4.21 6.33
C LEU A 110 -3.86 -3.00 5.69
N GLY A 111 -4.99 -3.24 5.08
CA GLY A 111 -5.77 -2.26 4.34
C GLY A 111 -6.11 -2.80 2.93
N GLU A 112 -7.03 -2.18 2.30
CA GLU A 112 -7.73 -0.97 2.67
C GLU A 112 -8.75 -1.25 3.79
N ALA A 113 -8.72 -0.46 4.84
CA ALA A 113 -9.66 -0.52 5.95
C ALA A 113 -9.80 0.88 6.58
N GLY A 114 -10.91 1.19 7.21
CA GLY A 114 -11.04 2.52 7.80
C GLY A 114 -12.49 2.96 8.03
N LEU A 115 -12.70 4.28 7.92
CA LEU A 115 -13.96 4.93 8.28
C LEU A 115 -14.47 5.85 7.18
N ASP A 116 -15.71 5.66 6.75
CA ASP A 116 -16.39 6.48 5.75
C ASP A 116 -17.79 6.89 6.23
N LYS A 117 -17.97 8.20 6.48
CA LYS A 117 -19.30 8.74 6.88
C LYS A 117 -20.25 8.94 5.70
N CYS A 118 -19.83 8.60 4.47
CA CYS A 118 -20.64 8.76 3.27
C CYS A 118 -21.12 7.42 2.68
N CYS A 119 -20.69 6.28 3.22
CA CYS A 119 -21.18 4.97 2.80
C CYS A 119 -22.39 4.50 3.63
N ASP A 120 -23.07 3.45 3.14
CA ASP A 120 -24.29 2.93 3.75
C ASP A 120 -24.04 2.07 4.99
N ALA A 121 -22.83 1.54 5.18
CA ALA A 121 -22.48 0.70 6.33
C ALA A 121 -22.62 1.49 7.65
N PRO A 122 -23.27 0.92 8.68
CA PRO A 122 -23.40 1.58 9.98
C PRO A 122 -22.03 1.99 10.55
N PHE A 123 -21.88 3.24 10.97
CA PHE A 123 -20.59 3.75 11.44
C PHE A 123 -20.02 2.97 12.63
N ALA A 124 -20.89 2.51 13.54
CA ALA A 124 -20.50 1.67 14.68
C ALA A 124 -19.87 0.33 14.22
N LEU A 125 -20.41 -0.29 13.17
CA LEU A 125 -19.87 -1.51 12.60
C LEU A 125 -18.52 -1.25 11.90
N GLN A 126 -18.40 -0.12 11.21
CA GLN A 126 -17.12 0.30 10.62
C GLN A 126 -16.04 0.46 11.70
N GLU A 127 -16.37 1.14 12.79
CA GLU A 127 -15.45 1.34 13.91
C GLU A 127 -15.05 0.02 14.57
N GLU A 128 -15.99 -0.90 14.79
CA GLU A 128 -15.71 -2.23 15.33
C GLU A 128 -14.76 -3.00 14.41
N ALA A 129 -15.07 -3.08 13.12
CA ALA A 129 -14.24 -3.76 12.14
C ALA A 129 -12.85 -3.14 12.05
N PHE A 130 -12.75 -1.81 12.03
CA PHE A 130 -11.47 -1.12 11.96
C PHE A 130 -10.61 -1.36 13.22
N ARG A 131 -11.20 -1.40 14.42
CA ARG A 131 -10.51 -1.77 15.68
C ARG A 131 -9.93 -3.19 15.60
N LYS A 132 -10.62 -4.14 14.97
CA LYS A 132 -10.08 -5.49 14.73
C LYS A 132 -8.89 -5.46 13.77
N VAL A 133 -8.99 -4.72 12.67
CA VAL A 133 -7.88 -4.57 11.72
C VAL A 133 -6.67 -3.89 12.39
N ILE A 134 -6.87 -2.90 13.25
CA ILE A 134 -5.80 -2.29 14.07
C ILE A 134 -5.13 -3.36 14.94
N SER A 135 -5.91 -4.18 15.64
CA SER A 135 -5.35 -5.25 16.49
C SER A 135 -4.53 -6.25 15.68
N LEU A 136 -4.97 -6.61 14.48
CA LEU A 136 -4.21 -7.46 13.57
C LEU A 136 -2.93 -6.76 13.08
N SER A 137 -2.98 -5.46 12.76
CA SER A 137 -1.81 -4.66 12.37
C SER A 137 -0.72 -4.71 13.43
N GLU A 138 -1.07 -4.51 14.69
CA GLU A 138 -0.14 -4.60 15.81
C GLU A 138 0.40 -6.02 15.99
N HIS A 139 -0.47 -7.05 15.95
CA HIS A 139 -0.09 -8.45 16.14
C HIS A 139 0.87 -8.95 15.07
N TYR A 140 0.61 -8.63 13.80
CA TYR A 140 1.44 -9.07 12.67
C TYR A 140 2.55 -8.08 12.31
N CYS A 141 2.69 -6.98 13.08
CA CYS A 141 3.67 -5.93 12.82
C CYS A 141 3.58 -5.41 11.36
N ARG A 142 2.40 -4.99 10.91
CA ARG A 142 2.18 -4.48 9.56
C ARG A 142 1.57 -3.06 9.59
N PRO A 143 2.00 -2.13 8.71
CA PRO A 143 1.39 -0.81 8.60
C PRO A 143 -0.06 -0.90 8.14
N LEU A 144 -0.85 0.13 8.48
CA LEU A 144 -2.21 0.30 8.01
C LEU A 144 -2.28 1.27 6.85
N ILE A 145 -2.93 0.86 5.75
CA ILE A 145 -3.40 1.71 4.65
C ILE A 145 -4.88 2.00 4.93
N ILE A 146 -5.19 3.28 5.22
CA ILE A 146 -6.45 3.68 5.84
C ILE A 146 -7.32 4.46 4.86
N HIS A 147 -8.53 3.96 4.63
CA HIS A 147 -9.61 4.68 3.99
C HIS A 147 -10.21 5.70 4.95
N ALA A 148 -10.32 6.97 4.54
CA ALA A 148 -10.80 8.05 5.40
C ALA A 148 -11.67 9.05 4.66
N VAL A 149 -12.99 8.95 4.80
CA VAL A 149 -13.93 9.92 4.22
C VAL A 149 -14.73 10.61 5.31
N LYS A 150 -14.50 11.93 5.50
CA LYS A 150 -15.15 12.78 6.51
C LYS A 150 -15.02 12.25 7.96
N ALA A 151 -14.04 11.38 8.25
CA ALA A 151 -13.85 10.71 9.54
C ALA A 151 -12.47 10.98 10.17
N TYR A 152 -11.79 12.07 9.79
CA TYR A 152 -10.44 12.38 10.29
C TYR A 152 -10.39 12.62 11.80
N ASN A 153 -11.41 13.25 12.38
CA ASN A 153 -11.46 13.49 13.83
C ASN A 153 -11.57 12.19 14.61
N GLU A 154 -12.36 11.25 14.12
CA GLU A 154 -12.55 9.91 14.70
C GLU A 154 -11.25 9.11 14.60
N LEU A 155 -10.54 9.17 13.46
CA LEU A 155 -9.23 8.55 13.31
C LEU A 155 -8.19 9.12 14.25
N ILE A 156 -8.17 10.46 14.44
CA ILE A 156 -7.27 11.11 15.41
C ILE A 156 -7.59 10.67 16.84
N ALA A 157 -8.89 10.63 17.20
CA ALA A 157 -9.31 10.19 18.52
C ALA A 157 -8.94 8.72 18.77
N LEU A 158 -9.21 7.84 17.80
CA LEU A 158 -8.88 6.43 17.87
C LEU A 158 -7.35 6.20 17.96
N LYS A 159 -6.55 6.91 17.17
CA LYS A 159 -5.09 6.82 17.25
C LYS A 159 -4.54 7.22 18.62
N LYS A 160 -5.13 8.27 19.21
CA LYS A 160 -4.78 8.70 20.58
C LYS A 160 -5.21 7.70 21.65
N GLU A 161 -6.30 6.99 21.44
CA GLU A 161 -6.79 5.97 22.35
C GLU A 161 -5.92 4.70 22.31
N VAL A 162 -5.64 4.20 21.11
CA VAL A 162 -4.96 2.90 20.94
C VAL A 162 -3.43 2.98 21.00
N HIS A 163 -2.84 4.17 20.84
CA HIS A 163 -1.39 4.39 20.84
C HIS A 163 -0.64 3.39 19.95
N PRO A 164 -0.94 3.30 18.63
CA PRO A 164 -0.41 2.25 17.78
C PRO A 164 1.11 2.34 17.64
N SER A 165 1.78 1.19 17.62
CA SER A 165 3.20 1.09 17.28
C SER A 165 3.44 1.00 15.78
N GLN A 166 2.42 0.54 15.03
CA GLN A 166 2.52 0.43 13.58
C GLN A 166 2.15 1.73 12.87
N PRO A 167 2.79 2.03 11.72
CA PRO A 167 2.48 3.23 10.93
C PRO A 167 1.04 3.24 10.41
N TRP A 168 0.40 4.40 10.49
CA TRP A 168 -0.93 4.67 9.93
C TRP A 168 -0.80 5.58 8.72
N ILE A 169 -1.22 5.11 7.55
CA ILE A 169 -1.12 5.78 6.26
C ILE A 169 -2.54 6.06 5.77
N ILE A 170 -2.95 7.31 5.71
CA ILE A 170 -4.21 7.70 5.08
C ILE A 170 -3.97 7.74 3.58
N HIS A 171 -4.63 6.83 2.84
CA HIS A 171 -4.56 6.80 1.40
C HIS A 171 -5.54 7.78 0.75
N GLY A 172 -5.41 8.04 -0.55
CA GLY A 172 -6.33 8.87 -1.32
C GLY A 172 -6.52 10.28 -0.75
N PHE A 173 -5.51 10.87 -0.10
CA PHE A 173 -5.69 12.13 0.63
C PHE A 173 -6.01 13.29 -0.31
N ARG A 174 -7.19 13.92 -0.10
CA ARG A 174 -7.69 15.06 -0.89
C ARG A 174 -7.96 16.30 -0.06
N GLY A 175 -7.48 16.33 1.19
CA GLY A 175 -7.66 17.47 2.09
C GLY A 175 -6.78 18.66 1.73
N LYS A 176 -7.11 19.84 2.31
CA LYS A 176 -6.30 21.05 2.19
C LYS A 176 -5.04 20.95 3.04
N LYS A 177 -4.11 21.90 2.83
CA LYS A 177 -2.82 22.00 3.51
C LYS A 177 -2.94 21.94 5.04
N GLU A 178 -3.89 22.68 5.63
CA GLU A 178 -4.06 22.78 7.08
C GLU A 178 -4.43 21.43 7.69
N LEU A 179 -5.30 20.66 7.02
CA LEU A 179 -5.67 19.31 7.43
C LEU A 179 -4.48 18.36 7.29
N ALA A 180 -3.74 18.44 6.16
CA ALA A 180 -2.53 17.64 5.97
C ALA A 180 -1.51 17.86 7.09
N GLN A 181 -1.23 19.12 7.41
CA GLN A 181 -0.32 19.49 8.52
C GLN A 181 -0.81 18.98 9.87
N SER A 182 -2.12 19.11 10.15
CA SER A 182 -2.71 18.59 11.39
C SER A 182 -2.54 17.09 11.53
N LEU A 183 -2.82 16.33 10.46
CA LEU A 183 -2.69 14.86 10.46
C LEU A 183 -1.23 14.40 10.62
N VAL A 184 -0.30 15.05 9.92
CA VAL A 184 1.14 14.75 10.07
C VAL A 184 1.62 15.03 11.49
N ASN A 185 1.18 16.12 12.11
CA ASN A 185 1.51 16.45 13.50
C ASN A 185 0.94 15.41 14.50
N GLN A 186 -0.10 14.66 14.11
CA GLN A 186 -0.63 13.52 14.88
C GLN A 186 0.06 12.18 14.51
N GLY A 187 1.11 12.22 13.70
CA GLY A 187 1.89 11.04 13.32
C GLY A 187 1.24 10.16 12.26
N PHE A 188 0.36 10.71 11.42
CA PHE A 188 -0.12 10.02 10.22
C PHE A 188 0.84 10.27 9.06
N TYR A 189 0.94 9.27 8.18
CA TYR A 189 1.47 9.42 6.83
C TYR A 189 0.31 9.66 5.87
N LEU A 190 0.55 10.42 4.78
CA LEU A 190 -0.48 10.70 3.78
C LEU A 190 -0.04 10.18 2.42
N SER A 191 -0.92 9.48 1.72
CA SER A 191 -0.67 9.07 0.35
C SER A 191 -1.53 9.87 -0.63
N PHE A 192 -0.91 10.30 -1.73
CA PHE A 192 -1.53 11.17 -2.73
C PHE A 192 -1.69 10.41 -4.05
N GLY A 193 -2.93 10.28 -4.50
CA GLY A 193 -3.31 9.66 -5.77
C GLY A 193 -3.33 10.66 -6.92
N GLU A 194 -4.32 10.51 -7.84
CA GLU A 194 -4.46 11.40 -8.99
C GLU A 194 -5.06 12.76 -8.63
N HIS A 195 -5.93 12.81 -7.61
CA HIS A 195 -6.70 13.99 -7.23
C HIS A 195 -6.33 14.49 -5.83
N TYR A 196 -5.71 15.64 -5.75
CA TYR A 196 -5.33 16.29 -4.48
C TYR A 196 -5.18 17.79 -4.63
N HIS A 197 -5.15 18.52 -3.51
CA HIS A 197 -4.80 19.93 -3.49
C HIS A 197 -3.27 20.11 -3.60
N ALA A 198 -2.81 20.78 -4.66
CA ALA A 198 -1.38 20.99 -4.91
C ALA A 198 -0.65 21.63 -3.72
N ASP A 199 -1.29 22.57 -3.02
CA ASP A 199 -0.71 23.23 -1.84
C ASP A 199 -0.51 22.26 -0.67
N ALA A 200 -1.35 21.25 -0.51
CA ALA A 200 -1.14 20.22 0.49
C ALA A 200 0.17 19.47 0.21
N LEU A 201 0.34 18.95 -1.01
CA LEU A 201 1.55 18.21 -1.38
C LEU A 201 2.82 19.10 -1.38
N ARG A 202 2.73 20.35 -1.86
CA ARG A 202 3.87 21.28 -1.92
C ARG A 202 4.56 21.46 -0.58
N TYR A 203 3.81 21.46 0.51
CA TYR A 203 4.31 21.72 1.86
C TYR A 203 4.48 20.48 2.74
N MET A 204 4.30 19.26 2.17
CA MET A 204 4.55 18.03 2.93
C MET A 204 6.02 17.91 3.34
N PRO A 205 6.31 17.66 4.61
CA PRO A 205 7.66 17.33 5.03
C PRO A 205 8.16 16.04 4.37
N ALA A 206 9.45 15.99 4.05
CA ALA A 206 10.09 14.76 3.61
C ALA A 206 9.86 13.63 4.62
N GLY A 207 9.64 12.41 4.14
CA GLY A 207 9.42 11.26 5.01
C GLY A 207 8.03 11.13 5.61
N THR A 208 7.06 12.01 5.24
CA THR A 208 5.69 11.97 5.79
C THR A 208 4.62 11.69 4.75
N PHE A 209 4.99 11.53 3.50
CA PHE A 209 4.03 11.28 2.41
C PHE A 209 4.50 10.21 1.44
N LEU A 210 3.55 9.71 0.66
CA LEU A 210 3.66 8.61 -0.28
C LEU A 210 2.82 8.94 -1.53
N LEU A 211 2.97 8.14 -2.58
CA LEU A 211 2.21 8.25 -3.81
C LEU A 211 1.57 6.91 -4.16
N GLU A 212 0.41 6.96 -4.83
CA GLU A 212 -0.39 5.81 -5.21
C GLU A 212 -1.19 6.05 -6.47
N THR A 213 -1.67 4.99 -7.10
CA THR A 213 -2.63 5.08 -8.21
C THR A 213 -4.07 4.84 -7.77
N ASP A 214 -4.31 4.05 -6.72
CA ASP A 214 -5.65 3.66 -6.27
C ASP A 214 -6.43 2.96 -7.42
N GLU A 215 -7.57 3.48 -7.83
CA GLU A 215 -8.34 3.02 -9.00
C GLU A 215 -7.98 3.73 -10.31
N SER A 216 -7.04 4.70 -10.28
CA SER A 216 -6.65 5.44 -11.47
C SER A 216 -5.88 4.58 -12.48
N LEU A 217 -6.18 4.78 -13.77
CA LEU A 217 -5.41 4.18 -14.87
C LEU A 217 -4.14 4.99 -15.21
N ALA A 218 -3.89 6.09 -14.52
CA ALA A 218 -2.66 6.85 -14.68
C ALA A 218 -1.46 6.02 -14.24
N SER A 219 -0.33 6.15 -14.95
CA SER A 219 0.89 5.47 -14.51
C SER A 219 1.43 6.11 -13.23
N ILE A 220 1.93 5.30 -12.31
CA ILE A 220 2.56 5.83 -11.08
C ILE A 220 3.69 6.81 -11.43
N ARG A 221 4.44 6.59 -12.51
CA ARG A 221 5.51 7.48 -12.97
C ARG A 221 4.98 8.86 -13.38
N SER A 222 3.79 8.94 -13.98
CA SER A 222 3.16 10.22 -14.32
C SER A 222 2.73 10.99 -13.07
N LEU A 223 2.26 10.28 -12.03
CA LEU A 223 1.91 10.90 -10.74
C LEU A 223 3.15 11.43 -10.02
N TYR A 224 4.28 10.71 -10.04
CA TYR A 224 5.55 11.22 -9.53
C TYR A 224 6.04 12.45 -10.31
N GLY A 225 5.92 12.45 -11.64
CA GLY A 225 6.29 13.61 -12.47
C GLY A 225 5.51 14.87 -12.07
N ARG A 226 4.18 14.75 -11.97
CA ARG A 226 3.30 15.85 -11.54
C ARG A 226 3.57 16.30 -10.11
N ALA A 227 3.81 15.36 -9.20
CA ALA A 227 4.13 15.67 -7.81
C ALA A 227 5.49 16.40 -7.69
N ALA A 228 6.48 15.99 -8.47
CA ALA A 228 7.81 16.63 -8.53
C ALA A 228 7.73 18.06 -9.06
N GLU A 229 6.94 18.30 -10.11
CA GLU A 229 6.67 19.65 -10.65
C GLU A 229 6.07 20.56 -9.57
N ILE A 230 5.05 20.10 -8.84
CA ILE A 230 4.43 20.86 -7.73
C ILE A 230 5.43 21.19 -6.64
N ARG A 231 6.35 20.28 -6.33
CA ARG A 231 7.38 20.46 -5.30
C ARG A 231 8.62 21.21 -5.79
N GLY A 232 8.74 21.49 -7.10
CA GLY A 232 9.88 22.19 -7.70
C GLY A 232 11.19 21.39 -7.66
N ILE A 233 11.12 20.05 -7.74
CA ILE A 233 12.27 19.13 -7.73
C ILE A 233 12.18 18.17 -8.92
N SER A 234 13.28 17.44 -9.22
CA SER A 234 13.23 16.43 -10.27
C SER A 234 12.43 15.19 -9.84
N PRO A 235 11.80 14.46 -10.79
CA PRO A 235 11.09 13.20 -10.50
C PRO A 235 11.99 12.16 -9.81
N GLU A 236 13.25 12.08 -10.15
CA GLU A 236 14.22 11.16 -9.55
C GLU A 236 14.56 11.56 -8.10
N SER A 237 14.59 12.86 -7.79
CA SER A 237 14.79 13.36 -6.42
C SER A 237 13.60 13.03 -5.55
N LEU A 238 12.38 13.25 -6.06
CA LEU A 238 11.15 12.88 -5.38
C LEU A 238 11.07 11.37 -5.16
N ALA A 239 11.41 10.59 -6.19
CA ALA A 239 11.38 9.14 -6.10
C ALA A 239 12.34 8.59 -5.03
N ARG A 240 13.54 9.17 -4.89
CA ARG A 240 14.46 8.82 -3.81
C ARG A 240 13.89 9.14 -2.43
N GLU A 241 13.28 10.33 -2.28
CA GLU A 241 12.65 10.77 -1.02
C GLU A 241 11.52 9.81 -0.61
N VAL A 242 10.59 9.52 -1.53
CA VAL A 242 9.46 8.60 -1.27
C VAL A 242 9.95 7.16 -1.05
N SER A 243 10.95 6.70 -1.81
CA SER A 243 11.52 5.35 -1.64
C SER A 243 12.13 5.15 -0.25
N GLN A 244 12.75 6.16 0.35
CA GLN A 244 13.23 6.09 1.73
C GLN A 244 12.07 5.90 2.72
N THR A 245 10.96 6.63 2.53
CA THR A 245 9.76 6.48 3.34
C THR A 245 9.15 5.09 3.18
N VAL A 246 8.98 4.61 1.95
CA VAL A 246 8.49 3.26 1.64
C VAL A 246 9.34 2.19 2.34
N ASN A 247 10.68 2.29 2.22
CA ASN A 247 11.60 1.33 2.84
C ASN A 247 11.42 1.31 4.37
N SER A 248 11.31 2.47 5.01
CA SER A 248 11.18 2.55 6.46
C SER A 248 9.83 2.01 6.94
N LEU A 249 8.75 2.16 6.17
CA LEU A 249 7.41 1.77 6.57
C LEU A 249 7.10 0.30 6.30
N PHE A 250 7.58 -0.27 5.19
CA PHE A 250 7.14 -1.58 4.72
C PHE A 250 8.24 -2.66 4.75
N PHE A 251 9.54 -2.27 4.72
CA PHE A 251 10.61 -3.24 4.47
C PHE A 251 11.72 -3.28 5.53
N ASN A 252 12.03 -2.17 6.21
CA ASN A 252 13.05 -2.10 7.24
C ASN A 252 12.42 -2.23 8.65
N ARG A 253 12.11 -3.47 9.05
CA ARG A 253 11.47 -3.79 10.32
C ARG A 253 12.23 -4.86 11.06
#